data_d4e563e2e128b455f9e969036b73269f
#
_entry.id   d4e563e2e128b455f9e969036b73269f
#
_cell.length_a   1.000
_cell.length_b   1.000
_cell.length_c   1.000
_cell.angle_alpha   90.00
_cell.angle_beta   90.00
_cell.angle_gamma   90.00
#
_symmetry.space_group_name_H-M   'P 1'
#
loop_
_entity.id
_entity.type
_entity.pdbx_description
1 polymer ?
#
loop_
_entity_poly.entity_id
_entity_poly.type
_entity_poly.pdbx_seq_one_letter_code
_entity_poly.pdbx_strand_id
1 'polypeptide(L)'
;MTRPDGRKIDELRPISFTPNVAPNATGSVLVSFGDTRVICSATIEDDVPRWMRAQRVEGGWLTAEYSMLPYSTLERKQRDSTRGKIDGRSTEIQRLIGRALRAVVDLKKIGQRTIWIDCDVLQADGGTRTASITGGCVAMAIALNKLMNQGKLKDFPIKKLVAAVSAGVYQGVPVLDLNYPEDKDASVDFNVVMTETGEFVEVQGSGEEAVFTSGEMTAMLELSRKGIAEIISLQKAAILTADRAAPADLASLFTAFKK
;
A
#
# COMPACT_ATOMS: atom_id res chain seq x y z
N MET A 1 23.46 -18.03 3.40
CA MET A 1 22.04 -18.30 3.13
C MET A 1 21.71 -17.86 1.70
N THR A 2 20.99 -18.67 0.94
CA THR A 2 20.50 -18.30 -0.41
C THR A 2 18.99 -18.19 -0.33
N ARG A 3 18.43 -17.04 -0.71
CA ARG A 3 16.98 -16.84 -0.79
C ARG A 3 16.37 -17.67 -1.94
N PRO A 4 15.11 -18.11 -1.85
CA PRO A 4 14.50 -18.98 -2.89
C PRO A 4 14.54 -18.39 -4.30
N ASP A 5 14.47 -17.07 -4.44
CA ASP A 5 14.51 -16.34 -5.70
C ASP A 5 15.89 -15.76 -6.06
N GLY A 6 16.91 -16.05 -5.26
CA GLY A 6 18.30 -15.63 -5.48
C GLY A 6 18.64 -14.21 -5.08
N ARG A 7 17.71 -13.42 -4.53
CA ARG A 7 17.96 -12.06 -4.05
C ARG A 7 18.94 -12.04 -2.86
N LYS A 8 19.61 -10.91 -2.68
CA LYS A 8 20.37 -10.61 -1.45
C LYS A 8 19.42 -10.35 -0.29
N ILE A 9 19.95 -10.42 0.94
CA ILE A 9 19.17 -10.21 2.16
C ILE A 9 18.54 -8.80 2.24
N ASP A 10 19.15 -7.82 1.61
CA ASP A 10 18.78 -6.41 1.61
C ASP A 10 18.20 -5.91 0.27
N GLU A 11 17.76 -6.84 -0.58
CA GLU A 11 17.26 -6.55 -1.93
C GLU A 11 15.74 -6.68 -2.00
N LEU A 12 15.10 -5.66 -2.58
CA LEU A 12 13.67 -5.67 -2.87
C LEU A 12 13.37 -6.58 -4.09
N ARG A 13 12.17 -7.14 -4.14
CA ARG A 13 11.61 -7.66 -5.40
C ARG A 13 11.51 -6.53 -6.43
N PRO A 14 11.42 -6.82 -7.73
CA PRO A 14 11.12 -5.81 -8.74
C PRO A 14 9.81 -5.09 -8.39
N ILE A 15 9.86 -3.77 -8.26
CA ILE A 15 8.69 -2.95 -7.93
C ILE A 15 8.31 -2.10 -9.12
N SER A 16 7.02 -2.06 -9.44
CA SER A 16 6.48 -1.22 -10.50
C SER A 16 5.14 -0.60 -10.13
N PHE A 17 4.85 0.56 -10.75
CA PHE A 17 3.61 1.28 -10.62
C PHE A 17 3.08 1.59 -12.02
N THR A 18 1.86 1.14 -12.33
CA THR A 18 1.16 1.48 -13.57
C THR A 18 -0.03 2.38 -13.22
N PRO A 19 0.06 3.70 -13.46
CA PRO A 19 -1.01 4.63 -13.11
C PRO A 19 -2.22 4.53 -14.04
N ASN A 20 -3.35 5.10 -13.60
CA ASN A 20 -4.59 5.29 -14.37
C ASN A 20 -5.24 3.98 -14.85
N VAL A 21 -5.14 2.89 -14.08
CA VAL A 21 -5.71 1.56 -14.43
C VAL A 21 -7.22 1.46 -14.19
N ALA A 22 -7.79 2.33 -13.38
CA ALA A 22 -9.24 2.43 -13.12
C ALA A 22 -9.73 3.83 -13.51
N PRO A 23 -10.21 4.01 -14.76
CA PRO A 23 -10.47 5.34 -15.33
C PRO A 23 -11.60 6.11 -14.64
N ASN A 24 -12.53 5.41 -13.97
CA ASN A 24 -13.64 6.03 -13.24
C ASN A 24 -13.25 6.50 -11.83
N ALA A 25 -12.13 6.02 -11.28
CA ALA A 25 -11.59 6.53 -10.02
C ALA A 25 -10.98 7.92 -10.23
N THR A 26 -10.93 8.73 -9.17
CA THR A 26 -10.26 10.04 -9.23
C THR A 26 -8.76 9.86 -9.49
N GLY A 27 -8.13 8.86 -8.88
CA GLY A 27 -6.76 8.42 -9.15
C GLY A 27 -6.64 6.91 -8.95
N SER A 28 -5.76 6.24 -9.69
CA SER A 28 -5.56 4.80 -9.53
C SER A 28 -4.18 4.35 -9.97
N VAL A 29 -3.75 3.20 -9.46
CA VAL A 29 -2.48 2.57 -9.80
C VAL A 29 -2.58 1.05 -9.63
N LEU A 30 -1.98 0.30 -10.52
CA LEU A 30 -1.58 -1.08 -10.28
C LEU A 30 -0.17 -1.06 -9.70
N VAL A 31 -0.01 -1.50 -8.47
CA VAL A 31 1.28 -1.68 -7.82
C VAL A 31 1.67 -3.15 -7.86
N SER A 32 2.94 -3.43 -8.17
CA SER A 32 3.51 -4.78 -8.14
C SER A 32 4.77 -4.80 -7.29
N PHE A 33 4.89 -5.77 -6.40
CA PHE A 33 6.08 -6.14 -5.65
C PHE A 33 6.39 -7.58 -6.02
N GLY A 34 7.23 -7.78 -7.04
CA GLY A 34 7.37 -9.08 -7.69
C GLY A 34 6.02 -9.57 -8.20
N ASP A 35 5.60 -10.73 -7.72
CA ASP A 35 4.31 -11.34 -8.08
C ASP A 35 3.13 -10.88 -7.21
N THR A 36 3.35 -10.13 -6.15
CA THR A 36 2.26 -9.46 -5.45
C THR A 36 1.75 -8.29 -6.28
N ARG A 37 0.46 -8.30 -6.63
CA ARG A 37 -0.20 -7.29 -7.47
C ARG A 37 -1.47 -6.79 -6.82
N VAL A 38 -1.57 -5.47 -6.68
CA VAL A 38 -2.74 -4.82 -6.06
C VAL A 38 -3.18 -3.65 -6.92
N ILE A 39 -4.47 -3.60 -7.27
CA ILE A 39 -5.08 -2.37 -7.78
C ILE A 39 -5.42 -1.50 -6.57
N CYS A 40 -4.89 -0.28 -6.56
CA CYS A 40 -5.25 0.73 -5.58
C CYS A 40 -5.96 1.88 -6.29
N SER A 41 -7.13 2.28 -5.79
CA SER A 41 -7.86 3.42 -6.30
C SER A 41 -8.12 4.45 -5.20
N ALA A 42 -8.25 5.70 -5.60
CA ALA A 42 -8.68 6.80 -4.76
C ALA A 42 -9.88 7.47 -5.42
N THR A 43 -11.03 7.40 -4.77
CA THR A 43 -12.26 8.11 -5.18
C THR A 43 -12.51 9.24 -4.21
N ILE A 44 -12.76 10.45 -4.73
CA ILE A 44 -13.02 11.63 -3.90
C ILE A 44 -14.47 12.06 -4.10
N GLU A 45 -15.24 12.04 -3.00
CA GLU A 45 -16.62 12.49 -2.95
C GLU A 45 -16.72 13.86 -2.26
N ASP A 46 -17.55 14.76 -2.80
CA ASP A 46 -17.81 16.09 -2.22
C ASP A 46 -18.83 15.99 -1.07
N ASP A 47 -18.61 15.05 -0.16
CA ASP A 47 -19.40 14.85 1.06
C ASP A 47 -18.53 14.23 2.17
N VAL A 48 -18.97 14.35 3.42
CA VAL A 48 -18.32 13.76 4.60
C VAL A 48 -19.26 12.85 5.36
N PRO A 49 -18.75 11.88 6.15
CA PRO A 49 -19.58 11.00 6.95
C PRO A 49 -20.60 11.74 7.82
N ARG A 50 -21.80 11.16 8.00
CA ARG A 50 -22.90 11.78 8.76
C ARG A 50 -22.51 12.21 10.17
N TRP A 51 -21.65 11.44 10.84
CA TRP A 51 -21.17 11.77 12.18
C TRP A 51 -20.32 13.05 12.21
N MET A 52 -19.49 13.31 11.17
CA MET A 52 -18.72 14.55 11.04
C MET A 52 -19.64 15.76 10.88
N ARG A 53 -20.67 15.65 10.03
CA ARG A 53 -21.69 16.70 9.88
C ARG A 53 -22.44 16.94 11.18
N ALA A 54 -22.88 15.88 11.85
CA ALA A 54 -23.61 15.97 13.12
C ALA A 54 -22.79 16.63 14.22
N GLN A 55 -21.49 16.35 14.27
CA GLN A 55 -20.56 16.90 15.28
C GLN A 55 -19.87 18.19 14.83
N ARG A 56 -20.16 18.68 13.61
CA ARG A 56 -19.53 19.89 13.01
C ARG A 56 -18.00 19.79 12.99
N VAL A 57 -17.46 18.60 12.68
CA VAL A 57 -16.01 18.40 12.54
C VAL A 57 -15.52 19.06 11.26
N GLU A 58 -14.52 19.93 11.39
CA GLU A 58 -13.91 20.60 10.24
C GLU A 58 -13.01 19.67 9.45
N GLY A 59 -12.93 19.94 8.13
CA GLY A 59 -12.07 19.19 7.20
C GLY A 59 -12.80 18.02 6.57
N GLY A 60 -12.03 17.14 5.95
CA GLY A 60 -12.53 15.95 5.27
C GLY A 60 -12.21 14.65 6.01
N TRP A 61 -12.52 13.56 5.34
CA TRP A 61 -12.28 12.21 5.85
C TRP A 61 -11.47 11.38 4.86
N LEU A 62 -10.75 10.41 5.37
CA LEU A 62 -10.09 9.37 4.58
C LEU A 62 -10.38 8.02 5.21
N THR A 63 -10.86 7.10 4.40
CA THR A 63 -11.08 5.70 4.77
C THR A 63 -10.50 4.78 3.72
N ALA A 64 -10.33 3.51 4.06
CA ALA A 64 -9.80 2.51 3.13
C ALA A 64 -10.58 1.21 3.23
N GLU A 65 -10.69 0.54 2.09
CA GLU A 65 -11.16 -0.82 1.96
C GLU A 65 -10.05 -1.72 1.38
N TYR A 66 -10.07 -2.98 1.75
CA TYR A 66 -9.10 -3.96 1.29
C TYR A 66 -9.78 -5.29 1.04
N SER A 67 -9.53 -5.86 -0.11
CA SER A 67 -10.08 -7.17 -0.47
C SER A 67 -9.05 -8.01 -1.22
N MET A 68 -9.04 -9.31 -0.93
CA MET A 68 -8.33 -10.29 -1.73
C MET A 68 -9.32 -10.95 -2.68
N LEU A 69 -9.08 -10.86 -3.99
CA LEU A 69 -9.93 -11.50 -4.98
C LEU A 69 -9.85 -13.03 -4.87
N PRO A 70 -10.90 -13.77 -5.27
CA PRO A 70 -10.95 -15.23 -5.06
C PRO A 70 -9.78 -16.00 -5.66
N TYR A 71 -9.19 -15.50 -6.72
CA TYR A 71 -8.08 -16.09 -7.46
C TYR A 71 -6.71 -15.50 -7.10
N SER A 72 -6.65 -14.64 -6.08
CA SER A 72 -5.38 -13.97 -5.69
C SER A 72 -4.41 -14.88 -4.95
N THR A 73 -4.86 -16.01 -4.44
CA THR A 73 -4.09 -17.01 -3.69
C THR A 73 -4.05 -18.34 -4.42
N LEU A 74 -3.09 -19.21 -4.07
CA LEU A 74 -2.97 -20.57 -4.65
C LEU A 74 -4.27 -21.36 -4.53
N GLU A 75 -4.90 -21.30 -3.37
CA GLU A 75 -6.24 -21.85 -3.16
C GLU A 75 -7.28 -20.73 -3.29
N ARG A 76 -8.44 -21.06 -3.89
CA ARG A 76 -9.51 -20.08 -4.07
C ARG A 76 -10.01 -19.52 -2.75
N LYS A 77 -9.86 -18.22 -2.53
CA LYS A 77 -10.45 -17.52 -1.38
C LYS A 77 -11.94 -17.29 -1.58
N GLN A 78 -12.76 -17.58 -0.57
CA GLN A 78 -14.18 -17.26 -0.61
C GLN A 78 -14.39 -15.74 -0.50
N ARG A 79 -15.34 -15.18 -1.28
CA ARG A 79 -15.70 -13.76 -1.16
C ARG A 79 -16.36 -13.48 0.19
N ASP A 80 -16.02 -12.34 0.80
CA ASP A 80 -16.62 -11.90 2.05
C ASP A 80 -18.15 -11.70 1.92
N SER A 81 -18.61 -11.23 0.75
CA SER A 81 -20.05 -11.12 0.44
C SER A 81 -20.79 -12.47 0.48
N THR A 82 -20.13 -13.55 0.08
CA THR A 82 -20.70 -14.90 0.15
C THR A 82 -20.63 -15.48 1.57
N ARG A 83 -19.64 -15.07 2.35
CA ARG A 83 -19.50 -15.44 3.79
C ARG A 83 -20.47 -14.68 4.70
N GLY A 84 -21.06 -13.58 4.21
CA GLY A 84 -21.93 -12.70 4.98
C GLY A 84 -21.24 -11.82 6.03
N LYS A 85 -19.91 -11.84 6.08
CA LYS A 85 -19.09 -10.98 6.96
C LYS A 85 -17.71 -10.73 6.36
N ILE A 86 -17.17 -9.55 6.64
CA ILE A 86 -15.79 -9.21 6.30
C ILE A 86 -14.84 -10.03 7.18
N ASP A 87 -13.78 -10.53 6.56
CA ASP A 87 -12.71 -11.24 7.25
C ASP A 87 -11.97 -10.33 8.25
N GLY A 88 -11.61 -10.87 9.41
CA GLY A 88 -10.89 -10.11 10.44
C GLY A 88 -9.55 -9.54 9.94
N ARG A 89 -8.80 -10.30 9.13
CA ARG A 89 -7.58 -9.84 8.47
C ARG A 89 -7.87 -8.66 7.53
N SER A 90 -8.91 -8.73 6.71
CA SER A 90 -9.29 -7.64 5.82
C SER A 90 -9.64 -6.38 6.61
N THR A 91 -10.40 -6.52 7.70
CA THR A 91 -10.75 -5.40 8.58
C THR A 91 -9.52 -4.76 9.23
N GLU A 92 -8.56 -5.56 9.69
CA GLU A 92 -7.30 -5.07 10.27
C GLU A 92 -6.51 -4.27 9.22
N ILE A 93 -6.34 -4.82 8.00
CA ILE A 93 -5.57 -4.18 6.93
C ILE A 93 -6.25 -2.89 6.45
N GLN A 94 -7.56 -2.84 6.32
CA GLN A 94 -8.31 -1.61 6.01
C GLN A 94 -7.99 -0.50 7.01
N ARG A 95 -8.01 -0.83 8.30
CA ARG A 95 -7.70 0.13 9.37
C ARG A 95 -6.25 0.59 9.31
N LEU A 96 -5.33 -0.31 9.00
CA LEU A 96 -3.90 -0.03 8.85
C LEU A 96 -3.66 0.94 7.68
N ILE A 97 -4.19 0.66 6.48
CA ILE A 97 -4.08 1.53 5.31
C ILE A 97 -4.63 2.92 5.64
N GLY A 98 -5.85 2.98 6.19
CA GLY A 98 -6.48 4.25 6.56
C GLY A 98 -5.65 5.06 7.55
N ARG A 99 -5.09 4.44 8.60
CA ARG A 99 -4.21 5.14 9.56
C ARG A 99 -2.93 5.64 8.92
N ALA A 100 -2.27 4.80 8.12
CA ALA A 100 -1.03 5.15 7.46
C ALA A 100 -1.19 6.38 6.55
N LEU A 101 -2.24 6.42 5.75
CA LEU A 101 -2.50 7.53 4.84
C LEU A 101 -2.97 8.80 5.58
N ARG A 102 -3.79 8.67 6.64
CA ARG A 102 -4.19 9.82 7.46
C ARG A 102 -3.02 10.49 8.17
N ALA A 103 -1.96 9.77 8.51
CA ALA A 103 -0.78 10.34 9.15
C ALA A 103 -0.05 11.37 8.27
N VAL A 104 -0.15 11.22 6.95
CA VAL A 104 0.61 12.01 5.99
C VAL A 104 -0.21 13.02 5.20
N VAL A 105 -1.53 13.07 5.40
CA VAL A 105 -2.43 14.01 4.71
C VAL A 105 -3.00 15.04 5.68
N ASP A 106 -3.12 16.29 5.23
CA ASP A 106 -3.84 17.34 5.94
C ASP A 106 -5.32 17.33 5.56
N LEU A 107 -6.13 16.66 6.38
CA LEU A 107 -7.56 16.50 6.13
C LEU A 107 -8.33 17.84 6.12
N LYS A 108 -7.82 18.89 6.76
CA LYS A 108 -8.45 20.22 6.71
C LYS A 108 -8.33 20.83 5.32
N LYS A 109 -7.20 20.61 4.64
CA LYS A 109 -6.96 21.16 3.30
C LYS A 109 -7.81 20.52 2.20
N ILE A 110 -8.32 19.29 2.41
CA ILE A 110 -9.21 18.66 1.43
C ILE A 110 -10.65 19.19 1.49
N GLY A 111 -11.00 19.96 2.54
CA GLY A 111 -12.35 20.51 2.76
C GLY A 111 -13.36 19.41 3.09
N GLN A 112 -14.66 19.69 2.90
CA GLN A 112 -15.77 18.76 3.20
C GLN A 112 -15.85 17.64 2.13
N ARG A 113 -14.82 16.78 2.08
CA ARG A 113 -14.70 15.67 1.13
C ARG A 113 -14.30 14.38 1.83
N THR A 114 -14.71 13.27 1.26
CA THR A 114 -14.23 11.94 1.67
C THR A 114 -13.33 11.37 0.58
N ILE A 115 -12.14 10.89 0.99
CA ILE A 115 -11.25 10.10 0.16
C ILE A 115 -11.48 8.63 0.50
N TRP A 116 -11.97 7.86 -0.46
CA TRP A 116 -12.07 6.40 -0.40
C TRP A 116 -10.83 5.81 -1.05
N ILE A 117 -10.14 4.94 -0.34
CA ILE A 117 -9.00 4.17 -0.88
C ILE A 117 -9.43 2.72 -0.95
N ASP A 118 -9.54 2.20 -2.16
CA ASP A 118 -9.89 0.80 -2.39
C ASP A 118 -8.66 0.04 -2.86
N CYS A 119 -8.36 -1.09 -2.21
CA CYS A 119 -7.21 -1.92 -2.51
C CYS A 119 -7.65 -3.35 -2.79
N ASP A 120 -7.61 -3.76 -4.06
CA ASP A 120 -7.99 -5.08 -4.52
C ASP A 120 -6.75 -5.90 -4.90
N VAL A 121 -6.49 -6.96 -4.15
CA VAL A 121 -5.37 -7.86 -4.41
C VAL A 121 -5.71 -8.81 -5.55
N LEU A 122 -4.98 -8.68 -6.67
CA LEU A 122 -5.10 -9.55 -7.84
C LEU A 122 -4.29 -10.83 -7.68
N GLN A 123 -3.09 -10.70 -7.10
CA GLN A 123 -2.17 -11.80 -6.86
C GLN A 123 -1.41 -11.54 -5.56
N ALA A 124 -1.34 -12.56 -4.70
CA ALA A 124 -0.68 -12.49 -3.40
C ALA A 124 0.57 -13.40 -3.40
N ASP A 125 1.72 -12.78 -3.19
CA ASP A 125 3.01 -13.43 -3.01
C ASP A 125 3.80 -12.75 -1.88
N GLY A 126 3.22 -12.68 -0.68
CA GLY A 126 3.76 -11.94 0.47
C GLY A 126 3.61 -10.42 0.33
N GLY A 127 3.54 -9.70 1.46
CA GLY A 127 3.55 -8.24 1.51
C GLY A 127 2.32 -7.54 0.89
N THR A 128 1.15 -8.17 0.85
CA THR A 128 -0.06 -7.54 0.26
C THR A 128 -0.49 -6.28 0.99
N ARG A 129 -0.36 -6.23 2.33
CA ARG A 129 -0.66 -5.04 3.15
C ARG A 129 0.29 -3.89 2.88
N THR A 130 1.58 -4.16 2.71
CA THR A 130 2.61 -3.17 2.45
C THR A 130 2.49 -2.60 1.03
N ALA A 131 2.22 -3.44 0.04
CA ALA A 131 1.90 -3.03 -1.32
C ALA A 131 0.63 -2.16 -1.38
N SER A 132 -0.42 -2.50 -0.61
CA SER A 132 -1.66 -1.72 -0.54
C SER A 132 -1.46 -0.33 0.06
N ILE A 133 -0.68 -0.19 1.15
CA ILE A 133 -0.35 1.12 1.73
C ILE A 133 0.43 1.96 0.72
N THR A 134 1.45 1.36 0.10
CA THR A 134 2.34 2.01 -0.85
C THR A 134 1.59 2.44 -2.12
N GLY A 135 0.78 1.55 -2.70
CA GLY A 135 -0.05 1.86 -3.87
C GLY A 135 -1.17 2.86 -3.55
N GLY A 136 -1.81 2.72 -2.36
CA GLY A 136 -2.84 3.66 -1.89
C GLY A 136 -2.30 5.09 -1.75
N CYS A 137 -1.05 5.25 -1.31
CA CYS A 137 -0.38 6.55 -1.26
C CYS A 137 -0.21 7.16 -2.67
N VAL A 138 0.19 6.37 -3.67
CA VAL A 138 0.32 6.82 -5.06
C VAL A 138 -1.05 7.18 -5.65
N ALA A 139 -2.06 6.33 -5.48
CA ALA A 139 -3.42 6.58 -5.97
C ALA A 139 -4.01 7.87 -5.37
N MET A 140 -3.83 8.07 -4.06
CA MET A 140 -4.23 9.29 -3.36
C MET A 140 -3.51 10.53 -3.92
N ALA A 141 -2.20 10.45 -4.14
CA ALA A 141 -1.42 11.56 -4.69
C ALA A 141 -1.88 11.94 -6.10
N ILE A 142 -2.13 10.97 -6.97
CA ILE A 142 -2.68 11.18 -8.31
C ILE A 142 -4.06 11.86 -8.22
N ALA A 143 -4.95 11.37 -7.35
CA ALA A 143 -6.28 11.94 -7.17
C ALA A 143 -6.23 13.40 -6.70
N LEU A 144 -5.37 13.71 -5.74
CA LEU A 144 -5.24 15.05 -5.19
C LEU A 144 -4.56 16.02 -6.17
N ASN A 145 -3.57 15.56 -6.97
CA ASN A 145 -3.00 16.34 -8.08
C ASN A 145 -4.08 16.70 -9.10
N LYS A 146 -4.97 15.76 -9.45
CA LYS A 146 -6.08 16.03 -10.37
C LYS A 146 -7.03 17.11 -9.82
N LEU A 147 -7.35 17.10 -8.53
CA LEU A 147 -8.15 18.14 -7.90
C LEU A 147 -7.44 19.50 -7.87
N MET A 148 -6.13 19.52 -7.62
CA MET A 148 -5.30 20.74 -7.70
C MET A 148 -5.34 21.33 -9.11
N ASN A 149 -5.11 20.52 -10.13
CA ASN A 149 -5.13 20.93 -11.54
C ASN A 149 -6.51 21.45 -11.99
N GLN A 150 -7.59 20.96 -11.35
CA GLN A 150 -8.96 21.45 -11.56
C GLN A 150 -9.32 22.72 -10.77
N GLY A 151 -8.40 23.24 -9.96
CA GLY A 151 -8.64 24.40 -9.08
C GLY A 151 -9.60 24.11 -7.91
N LYS A 152 -9.86 22.84 -7.59
CA LYS A 152 -10.75 22.44 -6.49
C LYS A 152 -10.08 22.44 -5.11
N LEU A 153 -8.77 22.50 -5.07
CA LEU A 153 -7.96 22.64 -3.85
C LEU A 153 -7.07 23.87 -3.97
N LYS A 154 -6.86 24.58 -2.84
CA LYS A 154 -5.97 25.74 -2.77
C LYS A 154 -4.51 25.35 -2.58
N ASP A 155 -4.28 24.36 -1.72
CA ASP A 155 -2.97 23.87 -1.33
C ASP A 155 -2.94 22.36 -1.46
N PHE A 156 -1.77 21.80 -1.80
CA PHE A 156 -1.59 20.37 -1.86
C PHE A 156 -1.64 19.76 -0.44
N PRO A 157 -2.54 18.80 -0.18
CA PRO A 157 -2.79 18.34 1.19
C PRO A 157 -1.84 17.25 1.68
N ILE A 158 -1.09 16.58 0.82
CA ILE A 158 -0.10 15.57 1.25
C ILE A 158 1.12 16.30 1.81
N LYS A 159 1.45 15.99 3.07
CA LYS A 159 2.61 16.56 3.76
C LYS A 159 3.91 15.84 3.40
N LYS A 160 3.84 14.52 3.27
CA LYS A 160 4.94 13.59 2.98
C LYS A 160 4.40 12.36 2.28
N LEU A 161 5.18 11.70 1.46
CA LEU A 161 4.85 10.36 0.99
C LEU A 161 5.07 9.34 2.11
N VAL A 162 4.32 8.25 2.04
CA VAL A 162 4.45 7.10 2.93
C VAL A 162 4.57 5.83 2.11
N ALA A 163 5.45 4.94 2.53
CA ALA A 163 5.58 3.62 1.95
C ALA A 163 5.70 2.56 3.05
N ALA A 164 5.48 1.32 2.69
CA ALA A 164 5.57 0.19 3.58
C ALA A 164 6.33 -0.96 2.91
N VAL A 165 7.03 -1.74 3.73
CA VAL A 165 7.74 -2.94 3.30
C VAL A 165 7.66 -4.00 4.39
N SER A 166 7.67 -5.28 4.01
CA SER A 166 7.88 -6.39 4.94
C SER A 166 9.37 -6.65 5.16
N ALA A 167 9.70 -7.11 6.34
CA ALA A 167 10.98 -7.72 6.67
C ALA A 167 10.69 -8.92 7.57
N GLY A 168 11.68 -9.76 7.83
CA GLY A 168 11.48 -10.88 8.75
C GLY A 168 12.79 -11.61 9.02
N VAL A 169 12.70 -12.60 9.89
CA VAL A 169 13.82 -13.52 10.14
C VAL A 169 13.53 -14.84 9.42
N TYR A 170 14.25 -15.07 8.33
CA TYR A 170 14.16 -16.29 7.53
C TYR A 170 15.45 -17.09 7.65
N GLN A 171 15.34 -18.37 8.07
CA GLN A 171 16.48 -19.24 8.34
C GLN A 171 17.54 -18.62 9.29
N GLY A 172 17.08 -17.88 10.33
CA GLY A 172 17.94 -17.24 11.31
C GLY A 172 18.61 -15.93 10.84
N VAL A 173 18.24 -15.41 9.67
CA VAL A 173 18.84 -14.19 9.10
C VAL A 173 17.74 -13.14 8.83
N PRO A 174 17.90 -11.88 9.28
CA PRO A 174 17.04 -10.78 8.90
C PRO A 174 17.09 -10.51 7.39
N VAL A 175 15.93 -10.47 6.73
CA VAL A 175 15.79 -10.24 5.28
C VAL A 175 14.73 -9.20 4.99
N LEU A 176 14.90 -8.49 3.88
CA LEU A 176 14.00 -7.46 3.38
C LEU A 176 13.01 -8.04 2.38
N ASP A 177 11.76 -7.55 2.40
CA ASP A 177 10.73 -7.81 1.39
C ASP A 177 10.50 -9.31 1.12
N LEU A 178 9.86 -9.96 2.08
CA LEU A 178 9.54 -11.38 2.04
C LEU A 178 8.55 -11.70 0.91
N ASN A 179 8.87 -12.70 0.08
CA ASN A 179 7.89 -13.34 -0.79
C ASN A 179 7.11 -14.41 -0.01
N TYR A 180 6.08 -15.02 -0.60
CA TYR A 180 5.21 -15.96 0.11
C TYR A 180 5.94 -17.19 0.68
N PRO A 181 6.88 -17.85 -0.04
CA PRO A 181 7.67 -18.94 0.55
C PRO A 181 8.47 -18.51 1.77
N GLU A 182 9.06 -17.33 1.74
CA GLU A 182 9.83 -16.80 2.88
C GLU A 182 8.93 -16.39 4.03
N ASP A 183 7.81 -15.69 3.75
CA ASP A 183 6.81 -15.24 4.73
C ASP A 183 6.21 -16.43 5.48
N LYS A 184 5.92 -17.53 4.78
CA LYS A 184 5.40 -18.77 5.36
C LYS A 184 6.37 -19.46 6.32
N ASP A 185 7.67 -19.46 5.99
CA ASP A 185 8.71 -20.17 6.72
C ASP A 185 9.52 -19.23 7.65
N ALA A 186 9.21 -17.93 7.68
CA ALA A 186 9.86 -16.96 8.55
C ALA A 186 9.51 -17.23 10.02
N SER A 187 10.51 -17.18 10.89
CA SER A 187 10.30 -17.22 12.33
C SER A 187 9.80 -15.90 12.91
N VAL A 188 9.96 -14.80 12.17
CA VAL A 188 9.48 -13.45 12.53
C VAL A 188 8.91 -12.80 11.28
N ASP A 189 7.63 -12.38 11.33
CA ASP A 189 7.00 -11.47 10.37
C ASP A 189 7.07 -10.04 10.91
N PHE A 190 7.60 -9.12 10.08
CA PHE A 190 7.83 -7.75 10.46
C PHE A 190 7.39 -6.80 9.32
N ASN A 191 6.54 -5.83 9.65
CA ASN A 191 6.02 -4.87 8.68
C ASN A 191 6.29 -3.45 9.17
N VAL A 192 6.88 -2.62 8.32
CA VAL A 192 7.27 -1.25 8.65
C VAL A 192 6.60 -0.27 7.69
N VAL A 193 6.01 0.77 8.24
CA VAL A 193 5.43 1.89 7.51
C VAL A 193 6.19 3.16 7.91
N MET A 194 6.80 3.84 6.94
CA MET A 194 7.58 5.05 7.18
C MET A 194 7.26 6.14 6.16
N THR A 195 7.49 7.39 6.58
CA THR A 195 7.47 8.55 5.69
C THR A 195 8.76 8.66 4.88
N GLU A 196 8.73 9.47 3.83
CA GLU A 196 9.92 9.77 3.01
C GLU A 196 11.07 10.45 3.78
N THR A 197 10.79 11.01 4.94
CA THR A 197 11.78 11.64 5.82
C THR A 197 12.24 10.71 6.96
N GLY A 198 11.79 9.46 6.93
CA GLY A 198 12.29 8.40 7.83
C GLY A 198 11.58 8.28 9.17
N GLU A 199 10.44 8.99 9.37
CA GLU A 199 9.64 8.80 10.58
C GLU A 199 8.74 7.57 10.45
N PHE A 200 8.64 6.83 11.53
CA PHE A 200 7.75 5.68 11.63
C PHE A 200 6.28 6.13 11.73
N VAL A 201 5.43 5.50 10.94
CA VAL A 201 3.98 5.61 11.06
C VAL A 201 3.42 4.40 11.81
N GLU A 202 3.94 3.22 11.49
CA GLU A 202 3.57 1.98 12.18
C GLU A 202 4.71 0.96 12.06
N VAL A 203 4.88 0.16 13.10
CA VAL A 203 5.77 -0.99 13.14
C VAL A 203 4.99 -2.14 13.74
N GLN A 204 4.89 -3.24 13.01
CA GLN A 204 4.28 -4.49 13.46
C GLN A 204 5.35 -5.58 13.40
N GLY A 205 5.47 -6.36 14.46
CA GLY A 205 6.41 -7.50 14.50
C GLY A 205 5.82 -8.61 15.35
N SER A 206 5.85 -9.81 14.83
CA SER A 206 5.38 -11.01 15.52
C SER A 206 6.36 -12.16 15.31
N GLY A 207 6.74 -12.82 16.39
CA GLY A 207 7.39 -14.13 16.31
C GLY A 207 6.33 -15.20 16.14
N GLU A 208 6.45 -16.04 15.12
CA GLU A 208 5.58 -17.20 14.90
C GLU A 208 6.24 -18.43 15.53
N GLU A 209 5.70 -18.86 16.68
CA GLU A 209 6.29 -19.90 17.52
C GLU A 209 7.77 -19.64 17.93
N ALA A 210 8.21 -18.38 17.86
CA ALA A 210 9.57 -17.94 18.11
C ALA A 210 9.59 -16.61 18.83
N VAL A 211 10.76 -16.23 19.32
CA VAL A 211 11.05 -14.90 19.85
C VAL A 211 12.16 -14.27 19.02
N PHE A 212 12.25 -12.94 19.01
CA PHE A 212 13.34 -12.21 18.36
C PHE A 212 14.01 -11.23 19.30
N THR A 213 15.26 -11.00 19.07
CA THR A 213 16.10 -10.14 19.88
C THR A 213 15.98 -8.67 19.46
N SER A 214 16.40 -7.76 20.33
CA SER A 214 16.53 -6.33 19.96
C SER A 214 17.54 -6.10 18.83
N GLY A 215 18.56 -6.96 18.69
CA GLY A 215 19.50 -6.92 17.58
C GLY A 215 18.84 -7.25 16.24
N GLU A 216 18.04 -8.30 16.17
CA GLU A 216 17.25 -8.67 14.97
C GLU A 216 16.22 -7.60 14.63
N MET A 217 15.54 -7.04 15.64
CA MET A 217 14.62 -5.92 15.45
C MET A 217 15.33 -4.72 14.81
N THR A 218 16.51 -4.35 15.33
CA THR A 218 17.28 -3.24 14.78
C THR A 218 17.71 -3.52 13.34
N ALA A 219 18.17 -4.74 13.04
CA ALA A 219 18.55 -5.13 11.68
C ALA A 219 17.35 -5.06 10.71
N MET A 220 16.17 -5.57 11.09
CA MET A 220 14.96 -5.47 10.28
C MET A 220 14.50 -4.02 10.05
N LEU A 221 14.63 -3.15 11.05
CA LEU A 221 14.34 -1.71 10.90
C LEU A 221 15.29 -1.03 9.91
N GLU A 222 16.59 -1.32 9.96
CA GLU A 222 17.57 -0.74 9.02
C GLU A 222 17.36 -1.25 7.59
N LEU A 223 17.08 -2.54 7.40
CA LEU A 223 16.70 -3.10 6.10
C LEU A 223 15.44 -2.41 5.55
N SER A 224 14.43 -2.25 6.40
CA SER A 224 13.17 -1.59 6.02
C SER A 224 13.38 -0.12 5.66
N ARG A 225 14.22 0.61 6.37
CA ARG A 225 14.58 2.00 6.05
C ARG A 225 15.20 2.11 4.67
N LYS A 226 16.16 1.23 4.33
CA LYS A 226 16.75 1.16 3.00
C LYS A 226 15.69 0.89 1.92
N GLY A 227 14.89 -0.16 2.11
CA GLY A 227 13.86 -0.54 1.13
C GLY A 227 12.81 0.55 0.92
N ILE A 228 12.34 1.20 1.99
CA ILE A 228 11.36 2.29 1.91
C ILE A 228 11.92 3.49 1.15
N ALA A 229 13.20 3.84 1.32
CA ALA A 229 13.80 4.93 0.55
C ALA A 229 13.80 4.65 -0.96
N GLU A 230 14.08 3.41 -1.37
CA GLU A 230 14.00 2.99 -2.77
C GLU A 230 12.55 3.03 -3.28
N ILE A 231 11.60 2.51 -2.51
CA ILE A 231 10.16 2.52 -2.85
C ILE A 231 9.63 3.96 -3.03
N ILE A 232 9.98 4.88 -2.14
CA ILE A 232 9.59 6.29 -2.22
C ILE A 232 10.11 6.93 -3.52
N SER A 233 11.30 6.60 -3.94
CA SER A 233 11.85 7.10 -5.22
C SER A 233 11.02 6.63 -6.41
N LEU A 234 10.59 5.37 -6.40
CA LEU A 234 9.70 4.81 -7.43
C LEU A 234 8.29 5.42 -7.38
N GLN A 235 7.74 5.67 -6.18
CA GLN A 235 6.45 6.37 -6.02
C GLN A 235 6.51 7.78 -6.63
N LYS A 236 7.55 8.54 -6.36
CA LYS A 236 7.75 9.89 -6.92
C LYS A 236 7.78 9.86 -8.44
N ALA A 237 8.52 8.93 -9.03
CA ALA A 237 8.57 8.75 -10.48
C ALA A 237 7.18 8.40 -11.06
N ALA A 238 6.43 7.51 -10.42
CA ALA A 238 5.09 7.12 -10.85
C ALA A 238 4.08 8.28 -10.78
N ILE A 239 4.11 9.08 -9.71
CA ILE A 239 3.23 10.24 -9.55
C ILE A 239 3.51 11.29 -10.64
N LEU A 240 4.79 11.57 -10.92
CA LEU A 240 5.18 12.52 -11.96
C LEU A 240 4.79 12.08 -13.38
N THR A 241 4.76 10.78 -13.64
CA THR A 241 4.37 10.23 -14.95
C THR A 241 2.86 10.10 -15.12
N ALA A 242 2.11 10.01 -14.02
CA ALA A 242 0.65 9.83 -14.05
C ALA A 242 -0.10 10.95 -14.78
N ASP A 243 0.36 12.20 -14.65
CA ASP A 243 -0.25 13.36 -15.31
C ASP A 243 0.00 13.37 -16.83
N ARG A 244 0.99 12.62 -17.31
CA ARG A 244 1.38 12.54 -18.72
C ARG A 244 0.86 11.28 -19.42
N ALA A 245 0.47 10.27 -18.65
CA ALA A 245 -0.03 9.02 -19.19
C ALA A 245 -1.49 9.16 -19.61
N ALA A 246 -1.78 8.87 -20.87
CA ALA A 246 -3.15 8.55 -21.29
C ALA A 246 -3.70 7.41 -20.42
N PRO A 247 -5.04 7.32 -20.21
CA PRO A 247 -5.63 6.18 -19.51
C PRO A 247 -5.05 4.88 -20.06
N ALA A 248 -4.56 4.01 -19.19
CA ALA A 248 -3.95 2.75 -19.62
C ALA A 248 -4.99 1.97 -20.42
N ASP A 249 -4.70 1.74 -21.70
CA ASP A 249 -5.52 0.85 -22.50
C ASP A 249 -5.41 -0.57 -21.88
N LEU A 250 -6.55 -1.21 -21.66
CA LEU A 250 -6.61 -2.59 -21.17
C LEU A 250 -5.70 -3.53 -21.98
N ALA A 251 -5.53 -3.28 -23.28
CA ALA A 251 -4.63 -4.04 -24.13
C ALA A 251 -3.14 -3.91 -23.72
N SER A 252 -2.72 -2.75 -23.18
CA SER A 252 -1.36 -2.54 -22.69
C SER A 252 -1.07 -3.28 -21.38
N LEU A 253 -2.09 -3.49 -20.55
CA LEU A 253 -1.97 -4.31 -19.34
C LEU A 253 -1.68 -5.78 -19.69
N PHE A 254 -2.28 -6.33 -20.75
CA PHE A 254 -2.03 -7.70 -21.18
C PHE A 254 -0.66 -7.93 -21.80
N THR A 255 0.00 -6.90 -22.33
CA THR A 255 1.38 -7.02 -22.85
C THR A 255 2.42 -7.04 -21.72
N ALA A 256 2.16 -6.44 -20.57
CA ALA A 256 3.01 -6.50 -19.38
C ALA A 256 3.06 -7.91 -18.75
N PHE A 257 2.09 -8.77 -19.05
CA PHE A 257 2.02 -10.15 -18.54
C PHE A 257 2.77 -11.17 -19.41
N LYS A 258 3.42 -10.75 -20.52
CA LYS A 258 4.10 -11.65 -21.48
C LYS A 258 5.63 -11.70 -21.36
N LYS A 259 6.22 -11.18 -20.27
CA LYS A 259 7.67 -11.27 -20.05
C LYS A 259 7.99 -12.00 -18.77
#